data_005625a96683aee27188049153ba5d4b
#
_entry.id   005625a96683aee27188049153ba5d4b
#
_cell.length_a   1.000
_cell.length_b   1.000
_cell.length_c   1.000
_cell.angle_alpha   90.00
_cell.angle_beta   90.00
_cell.angle_gamma   90.00
#
_symmetry.space_group_name_H-M   'P 1'
#
loop_
_entity.id
_entity.type
_entity.pdbx_description
1 polymer ?
#
loop_
_entity_poly.entity_id
_entity_poly.type
_entity_poly.pdbx_seq_one_letter_code
_entity_poly.pdbx_strand_id
1 'polypeptide(L)'
;MRKRKRSFGTTLHEQSSLEQVAGNGLLHRRALLSGSVAFAGALTASSGLTSAAAQPLDEPEWSLAPGDVTPALQKPSHFEDKVVRTLSNPKGDARTQHARAPLQMLEGTITPNPLHFTILHSGIPDIDPDQHVLVIHGQVKQPLEFTLEALSRYPMVTRKHFVECGGNSAPMFSPEPIQATVQALHGLSSCAEWTGVPLSAT
;
A
#
# COMPACT_ATOMS: atom_id res chain seq x y z
N MET A 1 23.12 59.21 27.22
CA MET A 1 22.41 57.97 26.95
C MET A 1 21.36 58.22 25.82
N ARG A 2 21.63 57.80 24.62
CA ARG A 2 20.80 58.08 23.45
C ARG A 2 20.09 56.76 23.04
N LYS A 3 18.78 56.66 23.25
CA LYS A 3 17.95 55.54 22.84
C LYS A 3 17.73 55.59 21.33
N ARG A 4 18.21 54.55 20.60
CA ARG A 4 17.92 54.35 19.19
C ARG A 4 16.58 53.58 19.09
N LYS A 5 15.56 54.22 18.50
CA LYS A 5 14.34 53.59 18.02
C LYS A 5 14.68 52.79 16.76
N ARG A 6 14.46 51.50 16.75
CA ARG A 6 14.44 50.68 15.55
C ARG A 6 13.01 50.70 14.98
N SER A 7 12.87 51.26 13.80
CA SER A 7 11.69 51.17 12.98
C SER A 7 11.63 49.75 12.38
N PHE A 8 10.56 49.02 12.64
CA PHE A 8 10.24 47.78 11.94
C PHE A 8 9.48 48.16 10.66
N GLY A 9 10.13 48.06 9.52
CA GLY A 9 9.48 48.13 8.21
C GLY A 9 8.74 46.83 7.97
N THR A 10 7.42 46.93 7.86
CA THR A 10 6.54 45.81 7.44
C THR A 10 6.69 45.67 5.95
N THR A 11 7.51 44.76 5.47
CA THR A 11 7.48 44.29 4.10
C THR A 11 6.27 43.40 3.93
N LEU A 12 5.26 43.87 3.21
CA LEU A 12 4.17 43.06 2.70
C LEU A 12 4.79 42.02 1.76
N HIS A 13 4.82 40.77 2.25
CA HIS A 13 5.10 39.62 1.41
C HIS A 13 3.90 39.44 0.49
N GLU A 14 4.11 39.77 -0.77
CA GLU A 14 3.26 39.35 -1.87
C GLU A 14 3.21 37.82 -1.88
N GLN A 15 2.11 37.28 -1.35
CA GLN A 15 1.82 35.86 -1.45
C GLN A 15 1.52 35.56 -2.92
N SER A 16 2.53 35.09 -3.64
CA SER A 16 2.29 34.39 -4.89
C SER A 16 1.40 33.21 -4.55
N SER A 17 0.18 33.24 -5.02
CA SER A 17 -0.74 32.09 -4.97
C SER A 17 -0.09 30.96 -5.75
N LEU A 18 0.61 30.08 -5.06
CA LEU A 18 1.03 28.81 -5.63
C LEU A 18 -0.24 28.05 -6.00
N GLU A 19 -0.47 27.93 -7.29
CA GLU A 19 -1.52 27.08 -7.84
C GLU A 19 -1.32 25.68 -7.27
N GLN A 20 -2.23 25.24 -6.39
CA GLN A 20 -2.21 23.90 -5.85
C GLN A 20 -2.66 22.94 -6.93
N VAL A 21 -1.72 22.26 -7.52
CA VAL A 21 -1.96 21.12 -8.38
C VAL A 21 -2.40 19.95 -7.46
N ALA A 22 -3.51 19.31 -7.79
CA ALA A 22 -3.93 18.12 -7.08
C ALA A 22 -2.80 17.07 -7.15
N GLY A 23 -2.63 16.29 -6.07
CA GLY A 23 -1.45 15.43 -5.84
C GLY A 23 -1.12 14.39 -6.92
N ASN A 24 -1.97 14.21 -7.92
CA ASN A 24 -1.77 13.36 -9.10
C ASN A 24 -1.63 14.15 -10.42
N GLY A 25 -1.39 15.46 -10.36
CA GLY A 25 -1.24 16.30 -11.54
C GLY A 25 -2.54 16.76 -12.18
N LEU A 26 -3.70 16.44 -11.61
CA LEU A 26 -4.99 16.90 -12.11
C LEU A 26 -5.25 18.35 -11.70
N LEU A 27 -5.59 19.18 -12.66
CA LEU A 27 -5.97 20.58 -12.43
C LEU A 27 -7.23 20.68 -11.57
N HIS A 28 -7.24 21.65 -10.66
CA HIS A 28 -8.42 21.91 -9.85
C HIS A 28 -9.61 22.29 -10.74
N ARG A 29 -10.80 21.68 -10.53
CA ARG A 29 -12.00 21.93 -11.36
C ARG A 29 -12.34 23.41 -11.56
N ARG A 30 -12.06 24.25 -10.56
CA ARG A 30 -12.28 25.71 -10.67
C ARG A 30 -11.28 26.39 -11.59
N ALA A 31 -10.03 25.94 -11.63
CA ALA A 31 -9.02 26.47 -12.56
C ALA A 31 -9.35 26.11 -14.01
N LEU A 32 -9.89 24.92 -14.24
CA LEU A 32 -10.37 24.48 -15.56
C LEU A 32 -11.54 25.34 -16.05
N LEU A 33 -12.50 25.63 -15.17
CA LEU A 33 -13.70 26.41 -15.53
C LEU A 33 -13.39 27.91 -15.70
N SER A 34 -12.46 28.47 -14.93
CA SER A 34 -12.04 29.89 -15.11
C SER A 34 -11.15 30.08 -16.33
N GLY A 35 -10.35 29.08 -16.72
CA GLY A 35 -9.56 29.11 -17.94
C GLY A 35 -10.41 29.08 -19.23
N SER A 36 -11.54 28.36 -19.20
CA SER A 36 -12.44 28.26 -20.37
C SER A 36 -13.13 29.60 -20.72
N VAL A 37 -13.41 30.46 -19.75
CA VAL A 37 -14.03 31.77 -20.00
C VAL A 37 -13.02 32.75 -20.59
N ALA A 38 -11.74 32.68 -20.21
CA ALA A 38 -10.68 33.52 -20.79
C ALA A 38 -10.34 33.11 -22.24
N PHE A 39 -10.51 31.84 -22.59
CA PHE A 39 -10.24 31.36 -23.96
C PHE A 39 -11.36 31.71 -24.96
N ALA A 40 -12.61 31.82 -24.49
CA ALA A 40 -13.73 32.22 -25.34
C ALA A 40 -13.68 33.72 -25.76
N GLY A 41 -13.02 34.57 -24.94
CA GLY A 41 -12.88 36.00 -25.26
C GLY A 41 -11.76 36.34 -26.25
N ALA A 42 -10.80 35.46 -26.46
CA ALA A 42 -9.65 35.65 -27.35
C ALA A 42 -9.89 35.19 -28.79
N LEU A 43 -10.96 34.45 -29.05
CA LEU A 43 -11.27 33.88 -30.36
C LEU A 43 -12.00 34.81 -31.31
N THR A 44 -12.37 36.04 -30.90
CA THR A 44 -13.06 37.01 -31.76
C THR A 44 -12.14 37.98 -32.50
N ALA A 45 -10.82 37.91 -32.32
CA ALA A 45 -9.88 38.90 -32.86
C ALA A 45 -8.85 38.36 -33.88
N SER A 46 -8.93 37.10 -34.32
CA SER A 46 -8.02 36.59 -35.35
C SER A 46 -8.77 35.75 -36.40
N SER A 47 -9.24 36.41 -37.43
CA SER A 47 -9.64 35.77 -38.68
C SER A 47 -8.41 35.16 -39.36
N GLY A 48 -8.17 33.87 -39.11
CA GLY A 48 -7.06 33.17 -39.78
C GLY A 48 -6.60 31.87 -39.13
N LEU A 49 -7.15 31.47 -37.98
CA LEU A 49 -6.84 30.16 -37.40
C LEU A 49 -7.86 29.16 -37.92
N THR A 50 -7.42 28.27 -38.80
CA THR A 50 -8.17 27.04 -39.11
C THR A 50 -8.41 26.33 -37.78
N SER A 51 -9.69 26.22 -37.35
CA SER A 51 -10.12 25.36 -36.27
C SER A 51 -9.54 23.97 -36.51
N ALA A 52 -8.52 23.57 -35.78
CA ALA A 52 -8.23 22.18 -35.62
C ALA A 52 -9.44 21.60 -34.88
N ALA A 53 -10.41 21.06 -35.63
CA ALA A 53 -11.49 20.31 -35.05
C ALA A 53 -10.83 19.19 -34.24
N ALA A 54 -11.03 19.20 -32.92
CA ALA A 54 -10.61 18.09 -32.08
C ALA A 54 -11.28 16.84 -32.66
N GLN A 55 -10.48 15.90 -33.15
CA GLN A 55 -11.03 14.62 -33.59
C GLN A 55 -11.70 13.97 -32.40
N PRO A 56 -12.88 13.36 -32.55
CA PRO A 56 -13.49 12.55 -31.50
C PRO A 56 -12.45 11.53 -31.04
N LEU A 57 -12.25 11.41 -29.73
CA LEU A 57 -11.46 10.33 -29.17
C LEU A 57 -12.19 9.02 -29.49
N ASP A 58 -11.47 8.07 -30.09
CA ASP A 58 -11.96 6.71 -30.22
C ASP A 58 -12.21 6.14 -28.82
N GLU A 59 -13.48 5.99 -28.45
CA GLU A 59 -13.86 5.40 -27.18
C GLU A 59 -13.69 3.88 -27.28
N PRO A 60 -12.91 3.25 -26.39
CA PRO A 60 -12.72 1.81 -26.42
C PRO A 60 -14.04 1.09 -26.12
N GLU A 61 -14.31 -0.03 -26.81
CA GLU A 61 -15.57 -0.78 -26.73
C GLU A 61 -15.96 -1.15 -25.28
N TRP A 62 -14.98 -1.44 -24.42
CA TRP A 62 -15.24 -1.77 -23.02
C TRP A 62 -15.84 -0.61 -22.20
N SER A 63 -15.69 0.64 -22.66
CA SER A 63 -16.26 1.82 -21.99
C SER A 63 -17.71 2.08 -22.38
N LEU A 64 -18.21 1.41 -23.44
CA LEU A 64 -19.54 1.62 -24.01
C LEU A 64 -20.62 0.70 -23.41
N ALA A 65 -20.22 -0.27 -22.59
CA ALA A 65 -21.12 -1.21 -21.95
C ALA A 65 -20.99 -1.16 -20.43
N PRO A 66 -22.08 -1.45 -19.67
CA PRO A 66 -21.99 -1.64 -18.23
C PRO A 66 -21.00 -2.76 -17.89
N GLY A 67 -20.19 -2.55 -16.83
CA GLY A 67 -19.35 -3.60 -16.28
C GLY A 67 -20.14 -4.64 -15.47
N ASP A 68 -19.40 -5.61 -14.89
CA ASP A 68 -19.96 -6.65 -14.05
C ASP A 68 -20.51 -6.11 -12.72
N VAL A 69 -21.39 -6.90 -12.11
CA VAL A 69 -21.90 -6.63 -10.75
C VAL A 69 -20.79 -6.82 -9.71
N THR A 70 -20.88 -6.06 -8.62
CA THR A 70 -19.93 -6.19 -7.51
C THR A 70 -20.09 -7.55 -6.80
N PRO A 71 -19.07 -8.42 -6.78
CA PRO A 71 -19.14 -9.69 -6.07
C PRO A 71 -18.99 -9.45 -4.55
N ALA A 72 -19.48 -10.39 -3.72
CA ALA A 72 -19.33 -10.35 -2.27
C ALA A 72 -17.86 -10.34 -1.83
N LEU A 73 -17.00 -11.06 -2.54
CA LEU A 73 -15.55 -11.05 -2.36
C LEU A 73 -14.90 -10.61 -3.67
N GLN A 74 -14.30 -9.43 -3.66
CA GLN A 74 -13.62 -8.90 -4.83
C GLN A 74 -12.31 -9.65 -5.09
N LYS A 75 -12.12 -10.05 -6.33
CA LYS A 75 -10.86 -10.62 -6.84
C LYS A 75 -10.10 -9.54 -7.62
N PRO A 76 -8.77 -9.62 -7.70
CA PRO A 76 -8.00 -8.81 -8.63
C PRO A 76 -8.51 -8.98 -10.07
N SER A 77 -8.30 -7.95 -10.89
CA SER A 77 -8.57 -8.03 -12.32
C SER A 77 -7.78 -9.19 -12.96
N HIS A 78 -8.31 -9.80 -14.00
CA HIS A 78 -7.59 -10.83 -14.75
C HIS A 78 -6.29 -10.30 -15.40
N PHE A 79 -6.15 -8.99 -15.58
CA PHE A 79 -4.90 -8.37 -16.02
C PHE A 79 -3.79 -8.41 -14.95
N GLU A 80 -4.17 -8.64 -13.68
CA GLU A 80 -3.27 -8.75 -12.54
C GLU A 80 -3.02 -10.21 -12.12
N ASP A 81 -3.36 -11.18 -12.95
CA ASP A 81 -3.24 -12.61 -12.65
C ASP A 81 -1.80 -13.10 -12.45
N LYS A 82 -0.81 -12.28 -12.89
CA LYS A 82 0.62 -12.54 -12.71
C LYS A 82 1.15 -12.08 -11.35
N VAL A 83 0.41 -11.22 -10.63
CA VAL A 83 0.79 -10.74 -9.30
C VAL A 83 0.42 -11.80 -8.26
N VAL A 84 1.23 -12.84 -8.17
CA VAL A 84 0.98 -14.00 -7.33
C VAL A 84 2.18 -14.39 -6.48
N ARG A 85 1.91 -15.04 -5.36
CA ARG A 85 2.96 -15.70 -4.56
C ARG A 85 3.52 -16.90 -5.32
N THR A 86 4.82 -17.13 -5.23
CA THR A 86 5.43 -18.36 -5.72
C THR A 86 5.55 -19.38 -4.59
N LEU A 87 5.14 -20.61 -4.88
CA LEU A 87 5.26 -21.71 -3.93
C LEU A 87 6.62 -22.40 -4.07
N SER A 88 7.26 -22.68 -2.94
CA SER A 88 8.40 -23.57 -2.92
C SER A 88 7.92 -25.01 -3.01
N ASN A 89 8.65 -25.84 -3.76
CA ASN A 89 8.33 -27.26 -3.87
C ASN A 89 6.84 -27.57 -4.15
N PRO A 90 6.26 -27.07 -5.25
CA PRO A 90 4.82 -27.23 -5.52
C PRO A 90 4.39 -28.68 -5.75
N LYS A 91 5.34 -29.62 -5.92
CA LYS A 91 5.11 -31.05 -6.03
C LYS A 91 5.33 -31.83 -4.72
N GLY A 92 5.82 -31.14 -3.67
CA GLY A 92 6.03 -31.74 -2.35
C GLY A 92 4.78 -31.74 -1.48
N ASP A 93 4.96 -32.08 -0.19
CA ASP A 93 3.85 -32.01 0.78
C ASP A 93 3.37 -30.56 0.91
N ALA A 94 2.09 -30.33 0.58
CA ALA A 94 1.47 -29.02 0.64
C ALA A 94 1.50 -28.40 2.05
N ARG A 95 1.60 -29.23 3.10
CA ARG A 95 1.69 -28.78 4.48
C ARG A 95 3.03 -28.18 4.87
N THR A 96 4.07 -28.39 4.04
CA THR A 96 5.43 -27.84 4.25
C THR A 96 5.83 -26.81 3.20
N GLN A 97 4.89 -26.34 2.41
CA GLN A 97 5.16 -25.33 1.38
C GLN A 97 5.39 -23.96 1.99
N HIS A 98 6.27 -23.21 1.33
CA HIS A 98 6.46 -21.79 1.60
C HIS A 98 5.87 -21.00 0.45
N ALA A 99 5.21 -19.90 0.74
CA ALA A 99 4.73 -18.98 -0.26
C ALA A 99 5.52 -17.66 -0.17
N ARG A 100 6.14 -17.25 -1.25
CA ARG A 100 6.98 -16.06 -1.34
C ARG A 100 6.21 -14.88 -1.90
N ALA A 101 6.26 -13.73 -1.23
CA ALA A 101 5.65 -12.50 -1.70
C ALA A 101 6.32 -12.01 -3.01
N PRO A 102 5.54 -11.49 -3.97
CA PRO A 102 6.07 -10.97 -5.24
C PRO A 102 6.59 -9.54 -5.07
N LEU A 103 7.66 -9.33 -4.29
CA LEU A 103 8.16 -8.01 -3.88
C LEU A 103 8.43 -7.07 -5.06
N GLN A 104 8.88 -7.61 -6.19
CA GLN A 104 9.19 -6.85 -7.41
C GLN A 104 7.94 -6.34 -8.15
N MET A 105 6.75 -6.81 -7.76
CA MET A 105 5.47 -6.46 -8.38
C MET A 105 4.56 -5.69 -7.43
N LEU A 106 5.04 -5.40 -6.21
CA LEU A 106 4.27 -4.64 -5.21
C LEU A 106 4.63 -3.17 -5.31
N GLU A 107 3.62 -2.34 -5.22
CA GLU A 107 3.75 -0.89 -5.08
C GLU A 107 3.35 -0.46 -3.67
N GLY A 108 4.06 0.55 -3.15
CA GLY A 108 3.83 1.03 -1.79
C GLY A 108 4.49 0.16 -0.71
N THR A 109 4.13 0.39 0.54
CA THR A 109 4.78 -0.22 1.71
C THR A 109 4.06 -1.47 2.20
N ILE A 110 2.72 -1.50 2.10
CA ILE A 110 1.91 -2.58 2.65
C ILE A 110 1.73 -3.69 1.63
N THR A 111 2.08 -4.90 2.03
CA THR A 111 1.81 -6.11 1.26
C THR A 111 0.33 -6.48 1.41
N PRO A 112 -0.45 -6.59 0.34
CA PRO A 112 -1.83 -7.08 0.41
C PRO A 112 -1.88 -8.46 1.10
N ASN A 113 -2.88 -8.69 1.96
CA ASN A 113 -2.99 -9.94 2.72
C ASN A 113 -2.87 -11.22 1.87
N PRO A 114 -3.51 -11.33 0.70
CA PRO A 114 -3.37 -12.52 -0.15
C PRO A 114 -1.96 -12.75 -0.69
N LEU A 115 -1.12 -11.70 -0.70
CA LEU A 115 0.26 -11.74 -1.21
C LEU A 115 1.31 -11.81 -0.10
N HIS A 116 0.89 -11.77 1.17
CA HIS A 116 1.80 -11.91 2.31
C HIS A 116 2.49 -13.28 2.26
N PHE A 117 3.80 -13.32 2.54
CA PHE A 117 4.52 -14.60 2.57
C PHE A 117 4.00 -15.53 3.67
N THR A 118 4.19 -16.81 3.47
CA THR A 118 3.88 -17.85 4.50
C THR A 118 4.99 -18.89 4.56
N ILE A 119 5.25 -19.37 5.76
CA ILE A 119 6.11 -20.54 6.02
C ILE A 119 5.27 -21.57 6.75
N LEU A 120 5.18 -22.76 6.21
CA LEU A 120 4.43 -23.86 6.78
C LEU A 120 5.37 -25.02 7.15
N HIS A 121 5.23 -25.54 8.35
CA HIS A 121 5.92 -26.74 8.81
C HIS A 121 4.96 -27.93 9.01
N SER A 122 3.68 -27.67 9.19
CA SER A 122 2.65 -28.71 9.44
C SER A 122 1.28 -28.33 8.89
N GLY A 123 1.23 -27.40 7.93
CA GLY A 123 -0.01 -26.88 7.36
C GLY A 123 -0.49 -25.60 8.01
N ILE A 124 -1.62 -25.10 7.54
CA ILE A 124 -2.30 -23.94 8.10
C ILE A 124 -3.26 -24.42 9.17
N PRO A 125 -3.12 -23.99 10.44
CA PRO A 125 -4.05 -24.37 11.49
C PRO A 125 -5.42 -23.72 11.27
N ASP A 126 -6.48 -24.46 11.53
CA ASP A 126 -7.85 -23.94 11.60
C ASP A 126 -8.11 -23.52 13.04
N ILE A 127 -7.96 -22.24 13.33
CA ILE A 127 -8.01 -21.70 14.69
C ILE A 127 -9.39 -21.11 14.94
N ASP A 128 -10.12 -21.70 15.90
CA ASP A 128 -11.34 -21.11 16.43
C ASP A 128 -10.97 -19.94 17.36
N PRO A 129 -11.31 -18.69 17.02
CA PRO A 129 -10.95 -17.54 17.83
C PRO A 129 -11.61 -17.52 19.21
N ASP A 130 -12.77 -18.18 19.38
CA ASP A 130 -13.48 -18.24 20.67
C ASP A 130 -12.84 -19.23 21.64
N GLN A 131 -12.06 -20.18 21.13
CA GLN A 131 -11.32 -21.15 21.93
C GLN A 131 -9.83 -20.85 22.04
N HIS A 132 -9.34 -19.88 21.26
CA HIS A 132 -7.93 -19.53 21.26
C HIS A 132 -7.53 -18.77 22.53
N VAL A 133 -6.41 -19.18 23.13
CA VAL A 133 -5.82 -18.51 24.29
C VAL A 133 -4.36 -18.19 24.05
N LEU A 134 -3.93 -17.03 24.54
CA LEU A 134 -2.54 -16.63 24.64
C LEU A 134 -2.02 -16.98 26.03
N VAL A 135 -1.00 -17.82 26.12
CA VAL A 135 -0.35 -18.18 27.39
C VAL A 135 1.01 -17.51 27.47
N ILE A 136 1.22 -16.71 28.51
CA ILE A 136 2.52 -16.12 28.84
C ILE A 136 3.09 -16.88 30.05
N HIS A 137 4.21 -17.59 29.85
CA HIS A 137 4.82 -18.42 30.90
C HIS A 137 6.34 -18.41 30.80
N GLY A 138 7.01 -19.13 31.72
CA GLY A 138 8.46 -19.24 31.78
C GLY A 138 9.07 -18.24 32.75
N GLN A 139 9.92 -17.33 32.29
CA GLN A 139 10.61 -16.34 33.14
C GLN A 139 9.70 -15.16 33.52
N VAL A 140 8.54 -15.44 34.08
CA VAL A 140 7.55 -14.48 34.57
C VAL A 140 7.25 -14.74 36.03
N LYS A 141 6.74 -13.75 36.76
CA LYS A 141 6.39 -13.92 38.18
C LYS A 141 5.30 -14.98 38.41
N GLN A 142 4.35 -15.03 37.47
CA GLN A 142 3.29 -16.01 37.43
C GLN A 142 2.84 -16.22 35.97
N PRO A 143 2.44 -17.43 35.59
CA PRO A 143 1.83 -17.67 34.30
C PRO A 143 0.51 -16.91 34.15
N LEU A 144 0.26 -16.40 32.94
CA LEU A 144 -0.96 -15.66 32.60
C LEU A 144 -1.57 -16.31 31.35
N GLU A 145 -2.89 -16.35 31.32
CA GLU A 145 -3.66 -16.81 30.15
C GLU A 145 -4.68 -15.74 29.76
N PHE A 146 -4.76 -15.46 28.48
CA PHE A 146 -5.66 -14.45 27.92
C PHE A 146 -6.47 -15.05 26.78
N THR A 147 -7.80 -14.94 26.85
CA THR A 147 -8.67 -15.09 25.68
C THR A 147 -8.56 -13.85 24.79
N LEU A 148 -9.02 -13.96 23.54
CA LEU A 148 -9.07 -12.80 22.63
C LEU A 148 -10.00 -11.72 23.18
N GLU A 149 -11.13 -12.10 23.82
CA GLU A 149 -12.02 -11.17 24.49
C GLU A 149 -11.31 -10.42 25.62
N ALA A 150 -10.55 -11.11 26.47
CA ALA A 150 -9.79 -10.49 27.55
C ALA A 150 -8.75 -9.51 27.00
N LEU A 151 -8.02 -9.87 25.93
CA LEU A 151 -7.06 -8.98 25.26
C LEU A 151 -7.74 -7.74 24.69
N SER A 152 -8.94 -7.85 24.15
CA SER A 152 -9.67 -6.72 23.55
C SER A 152 -10.03 -5.62 24.55
N ARG A 153 -9.96 -5.88 25.85
CA ARG A 153 -10.19 -4.89 26.93
C ARG A 153 -8.98 -4.03 27.23
N TYR A 154 -7.80 -4.40 26.73
CA TYR A 154 -6.57 -3.61 26.89
C TYR A 154 -6.44 -2.55 25.80
N PRO A 155 -5.74 -1.43 26.07
CA PRO A 155 -5.44 -0.45 25.05
C PRO A 155 -4.65 -1.07 23.89
N MET A 156 -5.17 -0.93 22.68
CA MET A 156 -4.51 -1.41 21.47
C MET A 156 -3.73 -0.29 20.79
N VAL A 157 -2.66 -0.66 20.12
CA VAL A 157 -1.88 0.22 19.25
C VAL A 157 -1.77 -0.39 17.86
N THR A 158 -1.73 0.47 16.86
CA THR A 158 -1.56 0.07 15.45
C THR A 158 -0.22 0.56 14.95
N ARG A 159 0.54 -0.32 14.31
CA ARG A 159 1.86 0.00 13.76
C ARG A 159 2.10 -0.73 12.44
N LYS A 160 2.81 -0.07 11.54
CA LYS A 160 3.31 -0.69 10.31
C LYS A 160 4.66 -1.34 10.62
N HIS A 161 4.71 -2.65 10.44
CA HIS A 161 5.94 -3.41 10.60
C HIS A 161 6.07 -4.44 9.48
N PHE A 162 7.29 -4.67 9.05
CA PHE A 162 7.60 -5.84 8.25
C PHE A 162 7.92 -7.04 9.14
N VAL A 163 7.64 -8.22 8.62
CA VAL A 163 8.06 -9.50 9.17
C VAL A 163 8.92 -10.19 8.13
N GLU A 164 10.04 -10.73 8.55
CA GLU A 164 10.98 -11.44 7.70
C GLU A 164 11.31 -12.80 8.31
N CYS A 165 11.30 -13.83 7.49
CA CYS A 165 11.75 -15.16 7.92
C CYS A 165 13.28 -15.18 8.06
N GLY A 166 13.80 -15.79 9.14
CA GLY A 166 15.24 -15.96 9.32
C GLY A 166 15.95 -16.75 8.22
N GLY A 167 15.21 -17.52 7.43
CA GLY A 167 15.70 -18.21 6.24
C GLY A 167 15.55 -17.40 4.93
N ASN A 168 15.11 -16.15 5.01
CA ASN A 168 15.06 -15.32 3.82
C ASN A 168 16.45 -15.13 3.25
N SER A 169 16.58 -15.08 1.92
CA SER A 169 17.88 -14.94 1.24
C SER A 169 18.88 -16.10 1.45
N ALA A 170 18.50 -17.19 2.12
CA ALA A 170 19.38 -18.33 2.38
C ALA A 170 20.12 -18.85 1.13
N PRO A 171 19.54 -18.89 -0.09
CA PRO A 171 20.26 -19.31 -1.27
C PRO A 171 21.46 -18.43 -1.65
N MET A 172 21.52 -17.18 -1.16
CA MET A 172 22.65 -16.28 -1.42
C MET A 172 23.94 -16.70 -0.67
N PHE A 173 23.81 -17.56 0.34
CA PHE A 173 24.93 -18.12 1.09
C PHE A 173 25.51 -19.39 0.46
N SER A 174 25.03 -19.76 -0.74
CA SER A 174 25.61 -20.85 -1.51
C SER A 174 27.06 -20.51 -1.93
N PRO A 175 27.99 -21.49 -1.90
CA PRO A 175 29.36 -21.29 -2.38
C PRO A 175 29.45 -20.80 -3.84
N GLU A 176 28.48 -21.22 -4.66
CA GLU A 176 28.33 -20.79 -6.04
C GLU A 176 27.19 -19.76 -6.15
N PRO A 177 27.40 -18.63 -6.86
CA PRO A 177 26.35 -17.65 -7.08
C PRO A 177 25.17 -18.26 -7.82
N ILE A 178 23.98 -18.08 -7.27
CA ILE A 178 22.75 -18.56 -7.92
C ILE A 178 22.11 -17.44 -8.73
N GLN A 179 21.55 -17.82 -9.88
CA GLN A 179 20.70 -16.94 -10.68
C GLN A 179 19.24 -17.16 -10.28
N ALA A 180 18.64 -16.17 -9.65
CA ALA A 180 17.26 -16.27 -9.16
C ALA A 180 16.58 -14.90 -9.18
N THR A 181 15.24 -14.90 -9.19
CA THR A 181 14.44 -13.67 -9.12
C THR A 181 14.48 -13.08 -7.72
N VAL A 182 14.15 -11.78 -7.60
CA VAL A 182 13.99 -11.11 -6.31
C VAL A 182 12.99 -11.86 -5.42
N GLN A 183 11.89 -12.33 -5.98
CA GLN A 183 10.89 -13.12 -5.25
C GLN A 183 11.45 -14.43 -4.71
N ALA A 184 12.27 -15.13 -5.51
CA ALA A 184 12.87 -16.39 -5.08
C ALA A 184 13.92 -16.19 -3.98
N LEU A 185 14.66 -15.09 -4.00
CA LEU A 185 15.69 -14.78 -3.00
C LEU A 185 15.12 -14.14 -1.75
N HIS A 186 14.30 -13.09 -1.90
CA HIS A 186 13.92 -12.18 -0.82
C HIS A 186 12.43 -12.21 -0.49
N GLY A 187 11.64 -13.05 -1.15
CA GLY A 187 10.18 -13.09 -1.02
C GLY A 187 9.63 -13.62 0.31
N LEU A 188 10.47 -13.98 1.27
CA LEU A 188 10.05 -14.34 2.63
C LEU A 188 10.06 -13.12 3.56
N SER A 189 9.65 -11.98 3.05
CA SER A 189 9.45 -10.73 3.76
C SER A 189 8.15 -10.09 3.30
N SER A 190 7.42 -9.47 4.21
CA SER A 190 6.18 -8.74 3.93
C SER A 190 5.94 -7.67 4.99
N CYS A 191 5.28 -6.57 4.62
CA CYS A 191 4.92 -5.51 5.54
C CYS A 191 3.40 -5.45 5.70
N ALA A 192 2.93 -5.32 6.93
CA ALA A 192 1.52 -5.15 7.23
C ALA A 192 1.29 -4.08 8.29
N GLU A 193 0.06 -3.62 8.39
CA GLU A 193 -0.40 -2.83 9.51
C GLU A 193 -0.94 -3.77 10.59
N TRP A 194 -0.27 -3.78 11.74
CA TRP A 194 -0.55 -4.67 12.86
C TRP A 194 -1.25 -3.91 13.97
N THR A 195 -2.39 -4.42 14.42
CA THR A 195 -3.09 -3.89 15.59
C THR A 195 -3.04 -4.94 16.70
N GLY A 196 -2.63 -4.52 17.90
CA GLY A 196 -2.50 -5.44 19.03
C GLY A 196 -2.24 -4.72 20.35
N VAL A 197 -2.21 -5.50 21.41
CA VAL A 197 -1.90 -5.03 22.78
C VAL A 197 -0.39 -5.05 22.98
N PRO A 198 0.24 -3.96 23.44
CA PRO A 198 1.65 -3.98 23.82
C PRO A 198 1.90 -4.98 24.96
N LEU A 199 2.92 -5.83 24.82
CA LEU A 199 3.28 -6.80 25.88
C LEU A 199 3.55 -6.13 27.23
N SER A 200 3.99 -4.88 27.25
CA SER A 200 4.20 -4.09 28.47
C SER A 200 2.91 -3.69 29.18
N ALA A 201 1.75 -3.89 28.56
CA ALA A 201 0.43 -3.57 29.13
C ALA A 201 -0.27 -4.82 29.71
N THR A 202 0.29 -6.00 29.49
CA THR A 202 -0.14 -7.30 30.05
C THR A 202 0.82 -7.76 31.15
#